data_0e9efa5e3314c7c574040f77e121fa3f
#
_entry.id   0e9efa5e3314c7c574040f77e121fa3f
#
_cell.length_a   1.000
_cell.length_b   1.000
_cell.length_c   1.000
_cell.angle_alpha   90.00
_cell.angle_beta   90.00
_cell.angle_gamma   90.00
#
_symmetry.space_group_name_H-M   'P 1'
#
loop_
_entity.id
_entity.type
_entity.pdbx_description
1 polymer ?
#
loop_
_entity_poly.entity_id
_entity_poly.type
_entity_poly.pdbx_seq_one_letter_code
_entity_poly.pdbx_strand_id
1 'polypeptide(L)'
;ASDVYKRQPESQSERRLLAKRPALSLSSVADGSFMSGFEKYMLDQFPLRDSFRTLKAAAAAKVFMQKDNNGLYSVGEHLSKLDFPTNYPSVDGAASRFRHVFDTYLKNSGAKTYLCVIPDKNTFIASQNGYPDKDYNALVKRLQSGFPQAEYIDISKLLSPDDFYYTDSHWRQEKILTAAAEIAKKMGAEPIGECEVHDTGVPFYGVYYGQSALPHASEPFRYLDNSVIRSLKVYLSLIHI
;
A
#
# COMPACT_ATOMS: atom_id res chain seq x y z
N ALA A 1 28.69 -9.52 -17.05
CA ALA A 1 29.45 -8.40 -16.43
C ALA A 1 29.05 -7.02 -16.97
N SER A 2 28.50 -6.93 -18.19
CA SER A 2 28.17 -5.63 -18.81
C SER A 2 26.93 -4.92 -18.25
N ASP A 3 26.02 -5.63 -17.59
CA ASP A 3 24.75 -5.05 -17.13
C ASP A 3 24.85 -4.34 -15.76
N VAL A 4 25.88 -4.61 -14.99
CA VAL A 4 26.08 -4.01 -13.65
C VAL A 4 26.30 -2.50 -13.71
N TYR A 5 26.74 -1.98 -14.84
CA TYR A 5 27.05 -0.55 -15.03
C TYR A 5 26.06 0.21 -15.92
N LYS A 6 25.01 -0.46 -16.39
CA LYS A 6 23.98 0.25 -17.16
C LYS A 6 23.11 1.08 -16.25
N ARG A 7 22.92 2.34 -16.62
CA ARG A 7 21.96 3.23 -15.97
C ARG A 7 20.56 2.70 -16.17
N GLN A 8 19.83 2.54 -15.07
CA GLN A 8 18.47 2.03 -15.10
C GLN A 8 17.47 3.19 -14.98
N PRO A 9 16.39 3.19 -15.76
CA PRO A 9 15.35 4.21 -15.63
C PRO A 9 14.50 4.01 -14.39
N GLU A 10 14.38 2.77 -13.91
CA GLU A 10 13.51 2.39 -12.79
C GLU A 10 14.17 1.33 -11.90
N SER A 11 13.74 1.28 -10.66
CA SER A 11 14.06 0.20 -9.72
C SER A 11 12.94 -0.82 -9.74
N GLN A 12 13.24 -2.03 -10.16
CA GLN A 12 12.30 -3.14 -10.14
C GLN A 12 11.94 -3.55 -8.71
N SER A 13 12.91 -3.52 -7.80
CA SER A 13 12.71 -3.88 -6.39
C SER A 13 11.83 -2.87 -5.66
N GLU A 14 12.05 -1.57 -5.85
CA GLU A 14 11.27 -0.51 -5.20
C GLU A 14 10.03 -0.08 -6.00
N ARG A 15 9.87 -0.55 -7.24
CA ARG A 15 8.77 -0.19 -8.16
C ARG A 15 8.61 1.32 -8.32
N ARG A 16 9.74 2.01 -8.55
CA ARG A 16 9.78 3.45 -8.75
C ARG A 16 10.76 3.87 -9.84
N LEU A 17 10.50 5.03 -10.41
CA LEU A 17 11.47 5.66 -11.29
C LEU A 17 12.71 6.10 -10.50
N LEU A 18 13.88 5.88 -11.09
CA LEU A 18 15.16 6.35 -10.56
C LEU A 18 15.44 7.78 -11.05
N ALA A 19 16.16 8.53 -10.24
CA ALA A 19 16.50 9.91 -10.56
C ALA A 19 17.31 9.99 -11.85
N LYS A 20 16.92 10.93 -12.71
CA LYS A 20 17.66 11.27 -13.92
C LYS A 20 18.79 12.26 -13.58
N ARG A 21 19.83 12.28 -14.40
CA ARG A 21 20.88 13.28 -14.27
C ARG A 21 20.28 14.68 -14.42
N PRO A 22 20.45 15.57 -13.43
CA PRO A 22 19.93 16.94 -13.53
C PRO A 22 20.66 17.73 -14.60
N ALA A 23 19.95 18.66 -15.21
CA ALA A 23 20.53 19.62 -16.13
C ALA A 23 21.39 20.64 -15.37
N LEU A 24 22.58 20.89 -15.86
CA LEU A 24 23.46 21.92 -15.31
C LEU A 24 23.06 23.29 -15.87
N SER A 25 22.75 24.22 -15.01
CA SER A 25 22.52 25.62 -15.36
C SER A 25 23.04 26.55 -14.26
N LEU A 26 23.32 27.80 -14.58
CA LEU A 26 23.78 28.76 -13.57
C LEU A 26 22.73 28.98 -12.47
N SER A 27 21.44 28.99 -12.82
CA SER A 27 20.34 29.10 -11.85
C SER A 27 20.29 27.90 -10.91
N SER A 28 20.36 26.66 -11.47
CA SER A 28 20.27 25.44 -10.66
C SER A 28 21.50 25.22 -9.77
N VAL A 29 22.64 25.78 -10.11
CA VAL A 29 23.83 25.80 -9.23
C VAL A 29 23.65 26.85 -8.12
N ALA A 30 23.17 28.03 -8.47
CA ALA A 30 22.99 29.13 -7.52
C ALA A 30 21.92 28.85 -6.45
N ASP A 31 20.83 28.17 -6.81
CA ASP A 31 19.73 27.79 -5.89
C ASP A 31 19.96 26.44 -5.21
N GLY A 32 21.05 25.71 -5.51
CA GLY A 32 21.39 24.42 -4.93
C GLY A 32 20.61 23.22 -5.50
N SER A 33 19.66 23.42 -6.41
CA SER A 33 18.82 22.33 -6.96
C SER A 33 19.63 21.33 -7.79
N PHE A 34 20.68 21.80 -8.48
CA PHE A 34 21.59 20.90 -9.19
C PHE A 34 22.30 19.94 -8.24
N MET A 35 22.84 20.42 -7.12
CA MET A 35 23.59 19.58 -6.18
C MET A 35 22.68 18.54 -5.54
N SER A 36 21.49 18.92 -5.08
CA SER A 36 20.53 17.98 -4.50
C SER A 36 19.99 16.98 -5.53
N GLY A 37 19.76 17.39 -6.75
CA GLY A 37 19.37 16.51 -7.86
C GLY A 37 20.48 15.55 -8.26
N PHE A 38 21.73 16.01 -8.26
CA PHE A 38 22.89 15.20 -8.59
C PHE A 38 23.19 14.15 -7.50
N GLU A 39 23.04 14.52 -6.24
CA GLU A 39 23.13 13.58 -5.12
C GLU A 39 22.10 12.45 -5.24
N LYS A 40 20.82 12.77 -5.46
CA LYS A 40 19.78 11.77 -5.71
C LYS A 40 20.13 10.86 -6.89
N TYR A 41 20.59 11.46 -7.99
CA TYR A 41 21.02 10.70 -9.17
C TYR A 41 22.15 9.74 -8.85
N MET A 42 23.18 10.17 -8.15
CA MET A 42 24.32 9.33 -7.78
C MET A 42 23.91 8.18 -6.86
N LEU A 43 23.04 8.44 -5.88
CA LEU A 43 22.51 7.41 -4.99
C LEU A 43 21.64 6.39 -5.74
N ASP A 44 20.84 6.83 -6.70
CA ASP A 44 19.95 5.96 -7.46
C ASP A 44 20.68 5.14 -8.53
N GLN A 45 21.76 5.67 -9.10
CA GLN A 45 22.54 5.01 -10.16
C GLN A 45 23.82 4.34 -9.63
N PHE A 46 23.94 4.19 -8.31
CA PHE A 46 25.10 3.57 -7.70
C PHE A 46 25.20 2.09 -8.10
N PRO A 47 26.37 1.61 -8.54
CA PRO A 47 26.56 0.20 -8.87
C PRO A 47 26.26 -0.71 -7.68
N LEU A 48 25.59 -1.84 -7.92
CA LEU A 48 25.16 -2.79 -6.89
C LEU A 48 24.28 -2.16 -5.78
N ARG A 49 23.57 -1.10 -6.11
CA ARG A 49 22.73 -0.35 -5.17
C ARG A 49 21.85 -1.25 -4.30
N ASP A 50 21.13 -2.20 -4.87
CA ASP A 50 20.23 -3.07 -4.12
C ASP A 50 20.99 -3.98 -3.15
N SER A 51 22.16 -4.46 -3.51
CA SER A 51 23.03 -5.24 -2.61
C SER A 51 23.49 -4.40 -1.41
N PHE A 52 23.90 -3.15 -1.65
CA PHE A 52 24.29 -2.25 -0.54
C PHE A 52 23.11 -1.87 0.35
N ARG A 53 21.91 -1.70 -0.23
CA ARG A 53 20.69 -1.47 0.54
C ARG A 53 20.35 -2.66 1.44
N THR A 54 20.45 -3.89 0.91
CA THR A 54 20.24 -5.11 1.68
C THR A 54 21.29 -5.25 2.79
N LEU A 55 22.57 -4.97 2.50
CA LEU A 55 23.63 -5.00 3.49
C LEU A 55 23.38 -3.97 4.61
N LYS A 56 23.01 -2.73 4.26
CA LYS A 56 22.62 -1.70 5.23
C LYS A 56 21.45 -2.16 6.09
N ALA A 57 20.38 -2.70 5.47
CA ALA A 57 19.20 -3.17 6.18
C ALA A 57 19.54 -4.33 7.15
N ALA A 58 20.36 -5.27 6.71
CA ALA A 58 20.83 -6.37 7.54
C ALA A 58 21.67 -5.87 8.73
N ALA A 59 22.58 -4.93 8.49
CA ALA A 59 23.38 -4.32 9.56
C ALA A 59 22.49 -3.54 10.55
N ALA A 60 21.54 -2.75 10.06
CA ALA A 60 20.59 -2.02 10.90
C ALA A 60 19.80 -2.97 11.82
N ALA A 61 19.26 -4.05 11.27
CA ALA A 61 18.45 -5.00 12.03
C ALA A 61 19.27 -5.90 12.97
N LYS A 62 20.41 -6.45 12.49
CA LYS A 62 21.15 -7.49 13.23
C LYS A 62 22.30 -6.98 14.09
N VAL A 63 22.94 -5.87 13.69
CA VAL A 63 24.09 -5.29 14.41
C VAL A 63 23.62 -4.14 15.30
N PHE A 64 22.86 -3.21 14.74
CA PHE A 64 22.38 -2.03 15.48
C PHE A 64 21.04 -2.26 16.18
N MET A 65 20.44 -3.45 16.04
CA MET A 65 19.17 -3.83 16.69
C MET A 65 18.05 -2.81 16.43
N GLN A 66 18.08 -2.15 15.29
CA GLN A 66 17.02 -1.20 14.90
C GLN A 66 15.73 -1.97 14.63
N LYS A 67 14.63 -1.46 15.17
CA LYS A 67 13.32 -2.10 15.05
C LYS A 67 12.69 -1.93 13.67
N ASP A 68 13.12 -0.93 12.90
CA ASP A 68 12.65 -0.68 11.53
C ASP A 68 13.79 -0.31 10.59
N ASN A 69 13.54 -0.42 9.28
CA ASN A 69 14.37 0.15 8.23
C ASN A 69 13.49 0.87 7.21
N ASN A 70 13.77 2.16 6.97
CA ASN A 70 12.97 3.03 6.10
C ASN A 70 11.48 3.12 6.50
N GLY A 71 11.17 3.07 7.79
CA GLY A 71 9.81 3.09 8.31
C GLY A 71 9.03 1.79 8.09
N LEU A 72 9.73 0.71 7.77
CA LEU A 72 9.17 -0.63 7.62
C LEU A 72 9.78 -1.57 8.66
N TYR A 73 8.94 -2.37 9.28
CA TYR A 73 9.34 -3.34 10.29
C TYR A 73 8.83 -4.74 9.95
N SER A 74 9.46 -5.75 10.54
CA SER A 74 9.14 -7.15 10.34
C SER A 74 8.60 -7.79 11.60
N VAL A 75 7.50 -8.52 11.49
CA VAL A 75 6.96 -9.40 12.53
C VAL A 75 6.63 -10.74 11.91
N GLY A 76 7.38 -11.77 12.27
CA GLY A 76 7.29 -13.07 11.61
C GLY A 76 7.55 -12.94 10.11
N GLU A 77 6.62 -13.41 9.31
CA GLU A 77 6.70 -13.32 7.84
C GLU A 77 6.16 -11.99 7.28
N HIS A 78 5.56 -11.14 8.12
CA HIS A 78 4.94 -9.90 7.68
C HIS A 78 5.90 -8.72 7.74
N LEU A 79 6.00 -7.99 6.63
CA LEU A 79 6.49 -6.62 6.59
C LEU A 79 5.32 -5.66 6.72
N SER A 80 5.45 -4.67 7.57
CA SER A 80 4.46 -3.61 7.74
C SER A 80 5.10 -2.25 7.83
N LYS A 81 4.34 -1.22 7.48
CA LYS A 81 4.79 0.16 7.56
C LYS A 81 4.43 0.75 8.91
N LEU A 82 5.37 1.50 9.49
CA LEU A 82 5.07 2.36 10.64
C LEU A 82 4.16 3.50 10.18
N ASP A 83 2.89 3.41 10.53
CA ASP A 83 1.87 4.40 10.18
C ASP A 83 1.37 5.13 11.44
N PHE A 84 2.24 5.97 11.97
CA PHE A 84 2.02 6.73 13.19
C PHE A 84 2.80 8.05 13.14
N PRO A 85 2.24 9.17 13.68
CA PRO A 85 0.87 9.33 14.19
C PRO A 85 -0.18 9.44 13.08
N THR A 86 -1.46 9.27 13.44
CA THR A 86 -2.57 9.44 12.48
C THR A 86 -2.59 10.86 11.91
N ASN A 87 -2.59 10.98 10.58
CA ASN A 87 -2.69 12.27 9.90
C ASN A 87 -4.16 12.74 9.84
N TYR A 88 -4.68 13.27 10.94
CA TYR A 88 -6.05 13.78 11.01
C TYR A 88 -6.41 14.84 9.97
N PRO A 89 -5.55 15.82 9.63
CA PRO A 89 -5.84 16.73 8.52
C PRO A 89 -6.13 16.01 7.19
N SER A 90 -5.43 14.92 6.90
CA SER A 90 -5.69 14.11 5.70
C SER A 90 -7.04 13.39 5.79
N VAL A 91 -7.42 12.89 6.97
CA VAL A 91 -8.72 12.24 7.23
C VAL A 91 -9.85 13.25 7.03
N ASP A 92 -9.73 14.46 7.57
CA ASP A 92 -10.72 15.54 7.41
C ASP A 92 -10.84 15.98 5.96
N GLY A 93 -9.71 16.07 5.26
CA GLY A 93 -9.68 16.36 3.83
C GLY A 93 -10.38 15.29 2.99
N ALA A 94 -10.24 14.01 3.35
CA ALA A 94 -10.97 12.93 2.70
C ALA A 94 -12.48 13.05 2.94
N ALA A 95 -12.91 13.24 4.19
CA ALA A 95 -14.31 13.42 4.53
C ALA A 95 -14.94 14.63 3.79
N SER A 96 -14.20 15.73 3.68
CA SER A 96 -14.64 16.92 2.93
C SER A 96 -14.82 16.64 1.44
N ARG A 97 -13.91 15.87 0.82
CA ARG A 97 -14.05 15.45 -0.58
C ARG A 97 -15.23 14.52 -0.78
N PHE A 98 -15.48 13.57 0.12
CA PHE A 98 -16.67 12.71 0.06
C PHE A 98 -17.95 13.51 0.13
N ARG A 99 -18.06 14.48 1.05
CA ARG A 99 -19.20 15.39 1.13
C ARG A 99 -19.39 16.19 -0.15
N HIS A 100 -18.31 16.74 -0.70
CA HIS A 100 -18.37 17.50 -1.95
C HIS A 100 -18.93 16.65 -3.10
N VAL A 101 -18.46 15.41 -3.26
CA VAL A 101 -18.99 14.48 -4.28
C VAL A 101 -20.45 14.17 -4.03
N PHE A 102 -20.82 13.89 -2.77
CA PHE A 102 -22.19 13.62 -2.41
C PHE A 102 -23.10 14.81 -2.71
N ASP A 103 -22.76 15.99 -2.23
CA ASP A 103 -23.58 17.20 -2.40
C ASP A 103 -23.72 17.61 -3.87
N THR A 104 -22.67 17.39 -4.67
CA THR A 104 -22.65 17.80 -6.08
C THR A 104 -23.39 16.81 -6.98
N TYR A 105 -23.26 15.51 -6.74
CA TYR A 105 -23.69 14.50 -7.71
C TYR A 105 -24.74 13.52 -7.16
N LEU A 106 -24.78 13.24 -5.87
CA LEU A 106 -25.53 12.14 -5.32
C LEU A 106 -26.76 12.56 -4.50
N LYS A 107 -26.75 13.74 -3.91
CA LYS A 107 -27.81 14.22 -2.98
C LYS A 107 -29.24 14.06 -3.51
N ASN A 108 -29.44 14.30 -4.80
CA ASN A 108 -30.74 14.25 -5.45
C ASN A 108 -30.93 13.02 -6.35
N SER A 109 -30.02 12.06 -6.32
CA SER A 109 -30.07 10.88 -7.18
C SER A 109 -30.85 9.71 -6.60
N GLY A 110 -31.18 9.76 -5.29
CA GLY A 110 -31.73 8.62 -4.57
C GLY A 110 -30.70 7.51 -4.27
N ALA A 111 -29.42 7.72 -4.62
CA ALA A 111 -28.36 6.74 -4.38
C ALA A 111 -28.07 6.63 -2.87
N LYS A 112 -27.96 5.39 -2.38
CA LYS A 112 -27.44 5.11 -1.04
C LYS A 112 -25.92 5.16 -1.07
N THR A 113 -25.34 5.76 -0.05
CA THR A 113 -23.90 5.84 0.11
C THR A 113 -23.43 5.00 1.29
N TYR A 114 -22.34 4.31 1.12
CA TYR A 114 -21.74 3.46 2.14
C TYR A 114 -20.29 3.87 2.34
N LEU A 115 -19.83 3.79 3.59
CA LEU A 115 -18.44 4.01 3.97
C LEU A 115 -17.90 2.71 4.57
N CYS A 116 -16.84 2.20 3.98
CA CYS A 116 -16.08 1.07 4.51
C CYS A 116 -14.63 1.48 4.63
N VAL A 117 -14.03 1.29 5.79
CA VAL A 117 -12.60 1.55 6.02
C VAL A 117 -11.90 0.21 6.15
N ILE A 118 -10.97 -0.04 5.25
CA ILE A 118 -10.14 -1.24 5.28
C ILE A 118 -9.02 -0.99 6.30
N PRO A 119 -8.92 -1.78 7.38
CA PRO A 119 -7.82 -1.65 8.31
C PRO A 119 -6.49 -1.97 7.62
N ASP A 120 -5.46 -1.24 7.95
CA ASP A 120 -4.10 -1.57 7.54
C ASP A 120 -3.57 -2.75 8.36
N LYS A 121 -2.69 -3.56 7.78
CA LYS A 121 -2.05 -4.69 8.45
C LYS A 121 -1.37 -4.29 9.77
N ASN A 122 -0.82 -3.07 9.83
CA ASN A 122 -0.24 -2.50 11.03
C ASN A 122 -1.20 -2.50 12.22
N THR A 123 -2.51 -2.26 11.99
CA THR A 123 -3.56 -2.25 13.03
C THR A 123 -3.65 -3.58 13.79
N PHE A 124 -3.30 -4.70 13.13
CA PHE A 124 -3.37 -6.03 13.74
C PHE A 124 -2.09 -6.45 14.45
N ILE A 125 -0.91 -5.98 13.98
CA ILE A 125 0.37 -6.53 14.44
C ILE A 125 1.24 -5.53 15.21
N ALA A 126 1.00 -4.22 15.15
CA ALA A 126 1.92 -3.23 15.70
C ALA A 126 1.98 -3.26 17.23
N SER A 127 0.87 -2.97 17.89
CA SER A 127 0.84 -2.74 19.34
C SER A 127 1.29 -3.96 20.15
N GLN A 128 0.85 -5.15 19.76
CA GLN A 128 1.23 -6.41 20.44
C GLN A 128 2.71 -6.80 20.23
N ASN A 129 3.41 -6.15 19.28
CA ASN A 129 4.83 -6.35 19.03
C ASN A 129 5.68 -5.12 19.40
N GLY A 130 5.12 -4.18 20.18
CA GLY A 130 5.84 -3.02 20.72
C GLY A 130 6.17 -1.95 19.67
N TYR A 131 5.37 -1.86 18.61
CA TYR A 131 5.41 -0.79 17.63
C TYR A 131 4.26 0.19 17.86
N PRO A 132 4.45 1.47 17.55
CA PRO A 132 3.36 2.43 17.63
C PRO A 132 2.28 2.12 16.58
N ASP A 133 1.03 2.26 16.99
CA ASP A 133 -0.15 2.05 16.15
C ASP A 133 -1.04 3.28 16.18
N LYS A 134 -1.80 3.48 15.11
CA LYS A 134 -2.84 4.50 15.08
C LYS A 134 -4.13 3.96 15.70
N ASP A 135 -4.86 4.84 16.37
CA ASP A 135 -6.19 4.51 16.86
C ASP A 135 -7.16 4.40 15.67
N TYR A 136 -7.33 3.17 15.19
CA TYR A 136 -8.24 2.85 14.09
C TYR A 136 -9.68 3.26 14.41
N ASN A 137 -10.14 3.05 15.64
CA ASN A 137 -11.49 3.40 16.05
C ASN A 137 -11.71 4.92 16.04
N ALA A 138 -10.74 5.69 16.51
CA ALA A 138 -10.81 7.15 16.45
C ALA A 138 -10.81 7.66 15.01
N LEU A 139 -10.01 7.04 14.12
CA LEU A 139 -9.99 7.36 12.69
C LEU A 139 -11.35 7.11 12.05
N VAL A 140 -11.94 5.93 12.28
CA VAL A 140 -13.26 5.55 11.74
C VAL A 140 -14.34 6.51 12.25
N LYS A 141 -14.38 6.78 13.56
CA LYS A 141 -15.34 7.74 14.15
C LYS A 141 -15.22 9.12 13.51
N ARG A 142 -14.00 9.58 13.26
CA ARG A 142 -13.77 10.88 12.64
C ARG A 142 -14.27 10.93 11.19
N LEU A 143 -14.04 9.87 10.41
CA LEU A 143 -14.60 9.76 9.06
C LEU A 143 -16.11 9.73 9.06
N GLN A 144 -16.74 8.92 9.93
CA GLN A 144 -18.19 8.87 10.08
C GLN A 144 -18.79 10.22 10.45
N SER A 145 -18.19 10.93 11.42
CA SER A 145 -18.63 12.26 11.81
C SER A 145 -18.44 13.29 10.69
N GLY A 146 -17.37 13.13 9.92
CA GLY A 146 -17.06 14.00 8.79
C GLY A 146 -17.89 13.72 7.53
N PHE A 147 -18.50 12.54 7.40
CA PHE A 147 -19.38 12.16 6.29
C PHE A 147 -20.58 11.35 6.78
N PRO A 148 -21.52 11.99 7.52
CA PRO A 148 -22.67 11.32 8.14
C PRO A 148 -23.73 10.83 7.15
N GLN A 149 -23.62 11.14 5.86
CA GLN A 149 -24.53 10.70 4.81
C GLN A 149 -24.33 9.24 4.41
N ALA A 150 -23.19 8.64 4.78
CA ALA A 150 -22.88 7.25 4.46
C ALA A 150 -23.22 6.32 5.63
N GLU A 151 -23.84 5.18 5.31
CA GLU A 151 -23.95 4.06 6.23
C GLU A 151 -22.58 3.38 6.38
N TYR A 152 -22.12 3.19 7.62
CA TYR A 152 -20.82 2.56 7.86
C TYR A 152 -20.93 1.04 7.84
N ILE A 153 -20.05 0.40 7.07
CA ILE A 153 -19.89 -1.05 7.03
C ILE A 153 -18.58 -1.41 7.72
N ASP A 154 -18.67 -2.08 8.86
CA ASP A 154 -17.50 -2.55 9.62
C ASP A 154 -17.08 -3.95 9.18
N ILE A 155 -15.91 -4.06 8.60
CA ILE A 155 -15.27 -5.34 8.23
C ILE A 155 -14.02 -5.63 9.06
N SER A 156 -13.69 -4.79 10.04
CA SER A 156 -12.43 -4.89 10.78
C SER A 156 -12.27 -6.21 11.53
N LYS A 157 -13.37 -6.79 12.00
CA LYS A 157 -13.40 -8.08 12.71
C LYS A 157 -13.40 -9.30 11.80
N LEU A 158 -13.53 -9.09 10.49
CA LEU A 158 -13.54 -10.15 9.49
C LEU A 158 -12.17 -10.35 8.85
N LEU A 159 -11.20 -9.55 9.27
CA LEU A 159 -9.85 -9.55 8.73
C LEU A 159 -8.82 -9.85 9.82
N SER A 160 -7.73 -10.44 9.39
CA SER A 160 -6.55 -10.81 10.18
C SER A 160 -5.27 -10.46 9.42
N PRO A 161 -4.08 -10.49 10.03
CA PRO A 161 -2.81 -10.30 9.31
C PRO A 161 -2.65 -11.23 8.10
N ASP A 162 -3.10 -12.47 8.21
CA ASP A 162 -2.96 -13.51 7.18
C ASP A 162 -3.84 -13.29 5.94
N ASP A 163 -4.74 -12.32 5.99
CA ASP A 163 -5.54 -11.91 4.85
C ASP A 163 -4.81 -10.90 3.95
N PHE A 164 -3.61 -10.47 4.36
CA PHE A 164 -2.76 -9.55 3.61
C PHE A 164 -1.54 -10.30 3.05
N TYR A 165 -0.99 -9.79 1.94
CA TYR A 165 0.30 -10.25 1.46
C TYR A 165 1.40 -9.95 2.49
N TYR A 166 2.32 -10.87 2.68
CA TYR A 166 3.38 -10.74 3.69
C TYR A 166 4.23 -9.50 3.48
N THR A 167 4.58 -9.23 2.24
CA THR A 167 5.51 -8.16 1.88
C THR A 167 4.84 -6.98 1.15
N ASP A 168 3.51 -6.85 1.27
CA ASP A 168 2.73 -5.78 0.65
C ASP A 168 1.67 -5.21 1.60
N SER A 169 1.10 -4.05 1.27
CA SER A 169 -0.01 -3.44 2.00
C SER A 169 -1.38 -4.00 1.62
N HIS A 170 -1.47 -4.64 0.46
CA HIS A 170 -2.75 -5.11 -0.05
C HIS A 170 -3.18 -6.43 0.59
N TRP A 171 -4.46 -6.60 0.71
CA TRP A 171 -5.07 -7.88 1.07
C TRP A 171 -5.02 -8.87 -0.10
N ARG A 172 -5.14 -10.16 0.21
CA ARG A 172 -5.11 -11.27 -0.76
C ARG A 172 -6.52 -11.55 -1.23
N GLN A 173 -6.71 -11.58 -2.55
CA GLN A 173 -8.04 -11.75 -3.14
C GLN A 173 -8.75 -13.01 -2.63
N GLU A 174 -8.04 -14.12 -2.50
CA GLU A 174 -8.59 -15.41 -2.06
C GLU A 174 -8.95 -15.46 -0.55
N LYS A 175 -8.59 -14.43 0.21
CA LYS A 175 -8.82 -14.36 1.66
C LYS A 175 -9.96 -13.43 2.06
N ILE A 176 -10.37 -12.51 1.18
CA ILE A 176 -11.33 -11.45 1.52
C ILE A 176 -12.79 -11.77 1.20
N LEU A 177 -13.12 -13.01 0.81
CA LEU A 177 -14.49 -13.36 0.40
C LEU A 177 -15.51 -13.11 1.51
N THR A 178 -15.17 -13.36 2.78
CA THR A 178 -16.06 -13.09 3.92
C THR A 178 -16.33 -11.60 4.08
N ALA A 179 -15.31 -10.76 3.95
CA ALA A 179 -15.47 -9.31 4.00
C ALA A 179 -16.28 -8.80 2.81
N ALA A 180 -16.03 -9.32 1.61
CA ALA A 180 -16.80 -8.97 0.41
C ALA A 180 -18.28 -9.37 0.54
N ALA A 181 -18.56 -10.54 1.10
CA ALA A 181 -19.94 -11.01 1.34
C ALA A 181 -20.68 -10.11 2.36
N GLU A 182 -20.01 -9.67 3.43
CA GLU A 182 -20.61 -8.76 4.39
C GLU A 182 -20.92 -7.38 3.77
N ILE A 183 -20.01 -6.87 2.94
CA ILE A 183 -20.22 -5.61 2.19
C ILE A 183 -21.43 -5.77 1.26
N ALA A 184 -21.48 -6.83 0.45
CA ALA A 184 -22.59 -7.09 -0.45
C ALA A 184 -23.93 -7.17 0.29
N LYS A 185 -23.99 -7.94 1.39
CA LYS A 185 -25.17 -8.09 2.25
C LYS A 185 -25.66 -6.73 2.77
N LYS A 186 -24.77 -5.90 3.28
CA LYS A 186 -25.11 -4.55 3.79
C LYS A 186 -25.63 -3.63 2.68
N MET A 187 -25.11 -3.79 1.48
CA MET A 187 -25.57 -3.04 0.30
C MET A 187 -26.84 -3.61 -0.32
N GLY A 188 -27.37 -4.73 0.18
CA GLY A 188 -28.54 -5.40 -0.38
C GLY A 188 -28.27 -6.09 -1.71
N ALA A 189 -27.02 -6.45 -1.96
CA ALA A 189 -26.60 -7.21 -3.13
C ALA A 189 -26.30 -8.67 -2.77
N GLU A 190 -26.48 -9.56 -3.73
CA GLU A 190 -26.07 -10.94 -3.56
C GLU A 190 -24.54 -11.05 -3.54
N PRO A 191 -23.96 -11.85 -2.63
CA PRO A 191 -22.55 -12.12 -2.62
C PRO A 191 -22.11 -12.79 -3.94
N ILE A 192 -20.86 -12.59 -4.31
CA ILE A 192 -20.27 -13.37 -5.39
C ILE A 192 -20.32 -14.85 -5.01
N GLY A 193 -20.80 -15.70 -5.90
CA GLY A 193 -20.93 -17.13 -5.64
C GLY A 193 -19.57 -17.81 -5.39
N GLU A 194 -19.57 -19.12 -5.42
CA GLU A 194 -18.35 -19.90 -5.28
C GLU A 194 -17.32 -19.51 -6.33
N CYS A 195 -16.06 -19.41 -5.92
CA CYS A 195 -14.93 -19.06 -6.76
C CYS A 195 -13.86 -20.16 -6.68
N GLU A 196 -13.23 -20.44 -7.81
CA GLU A 196 -12.04 -21.25 -7.87
C GLU A 196 -10.81 -20.40 -7.54
N VAL A 197 -9.89 -20.95 -6.76
CA VAL A 197 -8.61 -20.31 -6.45
C VAL A 197 -7.56 -20.82 -7.41
N HIS A 198 -6.99 -19.92 -8.20
CA HIS A 198 -5.90 -20.24 -9.12
C HIS A 198 -4.58 -19.72 -8.58
N ASP A 199 -3.57 -20.59 -8.51
CA ASP A 199 -2.20 -20.21 -8.21
C ASP A 199 -1.48 -19.90 -9.55
N THR A 200 -0.87 -18.73 -9.63
CA THR A 200 -0.15 -18.34 -10.86
C THR A 200 1.16 -19.08 -11.06
N GLY A 201 1.68 -19.75 -10.01
CA GLY A 201 3.01 -20.35 -10.00
C GLY A 201 4.16 -19.31 -9.99
N VAL A 202 3.84 -18.03 -9.91
CA VAL A 202 4.83 -16.94 -9.90
C VAL A 202 5.07 -16.52 -8.45
N PRO A 203 6.34 -16.51 -7.97
CA PRO A 203 6.66 -16.02 -6.64
C PRO A 203 6.38 -14.51 -6.55
N PHE A 204 5.65 -14.12 -5.51
CA PHE A 204 5.30 -12.71 -5.28
C PHE A 204 6.18 -12.09 -4.21
N TYR A 205 6.65 -10.90 -4.51
CA TYR A 205 7.30 -9.98 -3.59
C TYR A 205 6.59 -8.63 -3.67
N GLY A 206 6.05 -8.18 -2.56
CA GLY A 206 5.34 -6.91 -2.50
C GLY A 206 6.24 -5.69 -2.46
N VAL A 207 5.64 -4.50 -2.47
CA VAL A 207 6.36 -3.22 -2.47
C VAL A 207 7.20 -3.01 -1.21
N TYR A 208 6.77 -3.54 -0.07
CA TYR A 208 7.51 -3.42 1.19
C TYR A 208 8.83 -4.21 1.18
N TYR A 209 8.89 -5.32 0.44
CA TYR A 209 10.13 -6.05 0.24
C TYR A 209 11.24 -5.14 -0.32
N GLY A 210 10.96 -4.47 -1.44
CA GLY A 210 11.92 -3.58 -2.06
C GLY A 210 12.20 -2.32 -1.24
N GLN A 211 11.20 -1.75 -0.60
CA GLN A 211 11.37 -0.54 0.20
C GLN A 211 12.17 -0.77 1.48
N SER A 212 11.92 -1.89 2.18
CA SER A 212 12.66 -2.25 3.40
C SER A 212 14.07 -2.73 3.10
N ALA A 213 14.28 -3.35 1.93
CA ALA A 213 15.47 -4.10 1.59
C ALA A 213 15.84 -5.21 2.59
N LEU A 214 14.90 -5.60 3.46
CA LEU A 214 15.04 -6.75 4.36
C LEU A 214 14.79 -8.05 3.60
N PRO A 215 15.59 -9.09 3.84
CA PRO A 215 15.37 -10.38 3.20
C PRO A 215 14.08 -11.03 3.72
N HIS A 216 13.19 -11.38 2.81
CA HIS A 216 11.97 -12.15 3.08
C HIS A 216 11.80 -13.22 2.02
N ALA A 217 11.08 -14.28 2.37
CA ALA A 217 10.65 -15.29 1.41
C ALA A 217 9.58 -14.74 0.48
N SER A 218 9.50 -15.29 -0.73
CA SER A 218 8.36 -15.06 -1.61
C SER A 218 7.12 -15.79 -1.12
N GLU A 219 5.97 -15.32 -1.53
CA GLU A 219 4.68 -15.96 -1.26
C GLU A 219 3.94 -16.28 -2.56
N PRO A 220 2.96 -17.20 -2.55
CA PRO A 220 2.15 -17.51 -3.71
C PRO A 220 1.32 -16.30 -4.15
N PHE A 221 1.23 -16.09 -5.45
CA PHE A 221 0.33 -15.11 -6.04
C PHE A 221 -0.89 -15.81 -6.62
N ARG A 222 -2.05 -15.60 -5.98
CA ARG A 222 -3.31 -16.27 -6.30
C ARG A 222 -4.38 -15.29 -6.69
N TYR A 223 -5.33 -15.75 -7.50
CA TYR A 223 -6.51 -14.99 -7.86
C TYR A 223 -7.75 -15.88 -7.85
N LEU A 224 -8.90 -15.24 -7.70
CA LEU A 224 -10.21 -15.89 -7.77
C LEU A 224 -10.76 -15.85 -9.20
N ASP A 225 -11.45 -16.91 -9.58
CA ASP A 225 -12.11 -17.01 -10.87
C ASP A 225 -13.49 -17.67 -10.74
N ASN A 226 -14.44 -17.19 -11.51
CA ASN A 226 -15.74 -17.82 -11.75
C ASN A 226 -16.39 -17.24 -13.00
N SER A 227 -17.58 -17.74 -13.38
CA SER A 227 -18.30 -17.29 -14.56
C SER A 227 -18.66 -15.80 -14.54
N VAL A 228 -18.94 -15.24 -13.36
CA VAL A 228 -19.25 -13.81 -13.19
C VAL A 228 -18.01 -12.96 -13.45
N ILE A 229 -16.89 -13.30 -12.81
CA ILE A 229 -15.62 -12.59 -13.01
C ILE A 229 -15.20 -12.62 -14.49
N ARG A 230 -15.28 -13.78 -15.14
CA ARG A 230 -14.95 -13.93 -16.56
C ARG A 230 -15.85 -13.12 -17.50
N SER A 231 -17.09 -12.84 -17.08
CA SER A 231 -18.04 -12.05 -17.88
C SER A 231 -17.81 -10.54 -17.81
N LEU A 232 -17.04 -10.07 -16.81
CA LEU A 232 -16.78 -8.65 -16.61
C LEU A 232 -15.87 -8.09 -17.70
N LYS A 233 -16.26 -6.94 -18.25
CA LYS A 233 -15.39 -6.16 -19.13
C LYS A 233 -14.51 -5.26 -18.28
N VAL A 234 -13.20 -5.46 -18.34
CA VAL A 234 -12.24 -4.63 -17.62
C VAL A 234 -11.71 -3.55 -18.55
N TYR A 235 -11.88 -2.29 -18.17
CA TYR A 235 -11.29 -1.15 -18.86
C TYR A 235 -10.14 -0.62 -17.99
N LEU A 236 -8.92 -0.83 -18.45
CA LEU A 236 -7.75 -0.21 -17.82
C LEU A 236 -7.60 1.20 -18.41
N SER A 237 -8.01 2.20 -17.67
CA SER A 237 -7.72 3.58 -18.01
C SER A 237 -6.37 3.97 -17.41
N LEU A 238 -5.36 4.09 -18.25
CA LEU A 238 -4.07 4.71 -17.91
C LEU A 238 -4.21 6.24 -18.08
N ILE A 239 -5.28 6.81 -17.54
CA ILE A 239 -5.37 8.27 -17.48
C ILE A 239 -4.24 8.73 -16.59
N HIS A 240 -3.33 9.43 -17.19
CA HIS A 240 -2.25 10.10 -16.49
C HIS A 240 -2.86 11.14 -15.55
N ILE A 241 -2.73 10.85 -14.31
CA ILE A 241 -3.00 11.82 -13.26
C ILE A 241 -1.75 12.67 -13.12
#